data_3497fcb34e6c8a71ac8b9dfe6bc0ec41
#
_entry.id   3497fcb34e6c8a71ac8b9dfe6bc0ec41
#
_cell.length_a   1.000
_cell.length_b   1.000
_cell.length_c   1.000
_cell.angle_alpha   90.00
_cell.angle_beta   90.00
_cell.angle_gamma   90.00
#
_symmetry.space_group_name_H-M   'P 1'
#
loop_
_entity.id
_entity.type
_entity.pdbx_description
1 polymer ?
#
loop_
_entity_poly.entity_id
_entity_poly.type
_entity_poly.pdbx_seq_one_letter_code
_entity_poly.pdbx_strand_id
1 'polypeptide(L)'
;MIEVGDYKVKEGLYYTKDHEWVQVLDDGTVLVGISDYAQKELGDLAYVELPEVGTEVNKGDVLCELESVKAVSEVYAPVSGEIVEVNEELEDSPEVLNEDPYEHWIAKIKPSNLDEELKELMDAEAYAKYLESL
;
A
#
# COMPACT_ATOMS: atom_id res chain seq x y z
N MET A 1 2.42 14.40 -10.04
CA MET A 1 3.18 13.24 -9.54
C MET A 1 4.66 13.45 -9.72
N ILE A 2 5.44 12.94 -8.77
CA ILE A 2 6.91 12.96 -8.88
C ILE A 2 7.32 11.77 -9.71
N GLU A 3 8.26 11.96 -10.62
CA GLU A 3 8.79 10.86 -11.45
C GLU A 3 10.22 10.54 -11.05
N VAL A 4 10.50 9.24 -10.86
CA VAL A 4 11.84 8.73 -10.57
C VAL A 4 12.14 7.65 -11.59
N GLY A 5 12.85 8.02 -12.67
CA GLY A 5 13.01 7.12 -13.81
C GLY A 5 11.66 6.77 -14.40
N ASP A 6 11.35 5.48 -14.45
CA ASP A 6 10.07 4.99 -14.96
C ASP A 6 8.98 4.89 -13.89
N TYR A 7 9.30 5.26 -12.64
CA TYR A 7 8.38 5.11 -11.51
C TYR A 7 7.72 6.42 -11.17
N LYS A 8 6.44 6.34 -10.76
CA LYS A 8 5.66 7.50 -10.36
C LYS A 8 5.38 7.44 -8.86
N VAL A 9 5.48 8.61 -8.22
CA VAL A 9 5.20 8.76 -6.78
C VAL A 9 4.12 9.80 -6.64
N LYS A 10 2.98 9.41 -6.06
CA LYS A 10 1.85 10.32 -5.87
C LYS A 10 2.08 11.18 -4.63
N GLU A 11 1.92 12.50 -4.78
CA GLU A 11 2.04 13.45 -3.70
C GLU A 11 0.83 13.38 -2.77
N GLY A 12 1.02 13.76 -1.50
CA GLY A 12 -0.07 13.75 -0.53
C GLY A 12 -0.27 12.42 0.17
N LEU A 13 0.52 11.42 -0.14
CA LEU A 13 0.49 10.11 0.52
C LEU A 13 1.73 9.93 1.39
N TYR A 14 1.68 8.93 2.28
CA TYR A 14 2.83 8.49 3.06
C TYR A 14 3.26 7.12 2.55
N TYR A 15 4.54 6.79 2.68
CA TYR A 15 5.12 5.58 2.10
C TYR A 15 6.01 4.84 3.08
N THR A 16 6.05 3.51 2.94
CA THR A 16 6.97 2.67 3.70
C THR A 16 8.16 2.27 2.83
N LYS A 17 9.20 1.72 3.47
CA LYS A 17 10.35 1.17 2.75
C LYS A 17 10.01 -0.13 2.02
N ASP A 18 8.86 -0.73 2.33
CA ASP A 18 8.37 -1.92 1.67
C ASP A 18 7.43 -1.58 0.50
N HIS A 19 7.36 -0.28 0.16
CA HIS A 19 6.64 0.24 -1.01
C HIS A 19 5.12 0.14 -0.90
N GLU A 20 4.60 0.28 0.33
CA GLU A 20 3.17 0.50 0.56
C GLU A 20 2.90 1.99 0.70
N TRP A 21 1.71 2.43 0.31
CA TRP A 21 1.29 3.81 0.55
C TRP A 21 0.11 3.88 1.51
N VAL A 22 -0.01 5.02 2.18
CA VAL A 22 -1.10 5.32 3.12
C VAL A 22 -1.71 6.65 2.73
N GLN A 23 -3.03 6.67 2.60
CA GLN A 23 -3.79 7.90 2.40
C GLN A 23 -4.67 8.13 3.63
N VAL A 24 -4.46 9.25 4.32
CA VAL A 24 -5.27 9.63 5.49
C VAL A 24 -6.55 10.28 5.00
N LEU A 25 -7.69 9.74 5.41
CA LEU A 25 -9.00 10.27 5.03
C LEU A 25 -9.51 11.26 6.08
N ASP A 26 -10.50 12.07 5.70
CA ASP A 26 -11.05 13.10 6.57
C ASP A 26 -11.71 12.55 7.84
N ASP A 27 -12.21 11.32 7.79
CA ASP A 27 -12.84 10.68 8.95
C ASP A 27 -11.83 10.03 9.89
N GLY A 28 -10.54 10.16 9.62
CA GLY A 28 -9.48 9.59 10.46
C GLY A 28 -9.09 8.17 10.11
N THR A 29 -9.78 7.51 9.19
CA THR A 29 -9.37 6.20 8.69
C THR A 29 -8.30 6.38 7.61
N VAL A 30 -7.62 5.30 7.24
CA VAL A 30 -6.60 5.35 6.21
C VAL A 30 -6.84 4.27 5.16
N LEU A 31 -6.52 4.60 3.90
CA LEU A 31 -6.45 3.62 2.83
C LEU A 31 -5.01 3.18 2.66
N VAL A 32 -4.83 1.91 2.36
CA VAL A 32 -3.50 1.31 2.16
C VAL A 32 -3.46 0.64 0.79
N GLY A 33 -2.39 0.86 0.07
CA GLY A 33 -2.15 0.23 -1.21
C GLY A 33 -0.66 0.06 -1.47
N ILE A 34 -0.31 -0.34 -2.69
CA ILE A 34 1.08 -0.50 -3.10
C ILE A 34 1.47 0.60 -4.09
N SER A 35 2.75 0.96 -4.09
CA SER A 35 3.26 2.02 -4.96
C SER A 35 3.43 1.52 -6.40
N ASP A 36 3.67 2.47 -7.30
CA ASP A 36 3.96 2.16 -8.68
C ASP A 36 5.23 1.31 -8.80
N TYR A 37 6.25 1.60 -7.99
CA TYR A 37 7.46 0.80 -7.94
C TYR A 37 7.14 -0.65 -7.59
N ALA A 38 6.30 -0.87 -6.59
CA ALA A 38 5.96 -2.22 -6.14
C ALA A 38 5.27 -3.02 -7.25
N GLN A 39 4.29 -2.43 -7.94
CA GLN A 39 3.59 -3.17 -8.97
C GLN A 39 4.48 -3.47 -10.18
N LYS A 40 5.42 -2.56 -10.51
CA LYS A 40 6.35 -2.81 -11.61
C LYS A 40 7.37 -3.90 -11.28
N GLU A 41 7.83 -3.93 -10.04
CA GLU A 41 8.76 -4.99 -9.61
C GLU A 41 8.07 -6.36 -9.55
N LEU A 42 6.79 -6.39 -9.17
CA LEU A 42 6.04 -7.65 -9.13
C LEU A 42 5.67 -8.16 -10.52
N GLY A 43 5.39 -7.26 -11.46
CA GLY A 43 4.86 -7.61 -12.76
C GLY A 43 3.36 -7.86 -12.70
N ASP A 44 2.82 -8.54 -13.71
CA ASP A 44 1.37 -8.75 -13.82
C ASP A 44 0.81 -9.54 -12.65
N LEU A 45 -0.12 -8.94 -11.92
CA LEU A 45 -0.73 -9.57 -10.76
C LEU A 45 -1.81 -10.58 -11.20
N ALA A 46 -1.75 -11.75 -10.58
CA ALA A 46 -2.65 -12.86 -10.88
C ALA A 46 -3.65 -13.10 -9.75
N TYR A 47 -3.28 -12.76 -8.50
CA TYR A 47 -4.13 -13.03 -7.35
C TYR A 47 -3.78 -12.09 -6.19
N VAL A 48 -4.81 -11.63 -5.48
CA VAL A 48 -4.67 -10.85 -4.26
C VAL A 48 -5.42 -11.58 -3.15
N GLU A 49 -4.70 -11.98 -2.10
CA GLU A 49 -5.34 -12.55 -0.91
C GLU A 49 -5.66 -11.40 0.05
N LEU A 50 -6.93 -10.98 0.06
CA LEU A 50 -7.38 -9.86 0.88
C LEU A 50 -7.39 -10.23 2.36
N PRO A 51 -7.13 -9.25 3.26
CA PRO A 51 -7.27 -9.50 4.70
C PRO A 51 -8.75 -9.59 5.08
N GLU A 52 -9.01 -10.10 6.29
CA GLU A 52 -10.38 -10.19 6.80
C GLU A 52 -10.77 -8.91 7.54
N VAL A 53 -11.97 -8.40 7.24
CA VAL A 53 -12.56 -7.28 7.96
C VAL A 53 -12.77 -7.66 9.41
N GLY A 54 -12.43 -6.74 10.33
CA GLY A 54 -12.53 -6.97 11.76
C GLY A 54 -11.24 -7.44 12.42
N THR A 55 -10.21 -7.74 11.61
CA THR A 55 -8.91 -8.16 12.13
C THR A 55 -8.14 -6.95 12.64
N GLU A 56 -7.48 -7.09 13.78
CA GLU A 56 -6.56 -6.07 14.27
C GLU A 56 -5.15 -6.42 13.84
N VAL A 57 -4.42 -5.43 13.34
CA VAL A 57 -3.03 -5.59 12.90
C VAL A 57 -2.14 -4.59 13.62
N ASN A 58 -0.89 -4.96 13.82
CA ASN A 58 0.15 -4.04 14.28
C ASN A 58 1.02 -3.65 13.10
N LYS A 59 1.59 -2.46 13.16
CA LYS A 59 2.52 -2.00 12.13
C LYS A 59 3.60 -3.07 11.92
N GLY A 60 3.80 -3.47 10.66
CA GLY A 60 4.75 -4.50 10.29
C GLY A 60 4.20 -5.91 10.19
N ASP A 61 2.96 -6.15 10.65
CA ASP A 61 2.31 -7.45 10.45
C ASP A 61 1.97 -7.65 8.98
N VAL A 62 1.89 -8.90 8.54
CA VAL A 62 1.45 -9.20 7.18
C VAL A 62 -0.01 -8.81 7.03
N LEU A 63 -0.30 -7.88 6.12
CA LEU A 63 -1.64 -7.41 5.85
C LEU A 63 -2.32 -8.28 4.79
N CYS A 64 -1.62 -8.56 3.70
CA CYS A 64 -2.13 -9.40 2.62
C CYS A 64 -0.97 -9.96 1.80
N GLU A 65 -1.30 -10.85 0.89
CA GLU A 65 -0.34 -11.49 -0.01
C GLU A 65 -0.74 -11.23 -1.45
N LEU A 66 0.24 -10.91 -2.28
CA LEU A 66 0.04 -10.69 -3.71
C LEU A 66 0.79 -11.76 -4.49
N GLU A 67 0.12 -12.35 -5.47
CA GLU A 67 0.76 -13.28 -6.39
C GLU A 67 0.79 -12.67 -7.78
N SER A 68 1.98 -12.63 -8.37
CA SER A 68 2.16 -12.23 -9.75
C SER A 68 2.54 -13.46 -10.58
N VAL A 69 2.65 -13.27 -11.88
CA VAL A 69 3.06 -14.35 -12.78
C VAL A 69 4.48 -14.86 -12.50
N LYS A 70 5.29 -14.11 -11.74
CA LYS A 70 6.68 -14.48 -11.48
C LYS A 70 7.04 -14.58 -9.99
N ALA A 71 6.20 -14.11 -9.07
CA ALA A 71 6.59 -14.05 -7.66
C ALA A 71 5.39 -13.98 -6.73
N VAL A 72 5.64 -14.28 -5.45
CA VAL A 72 4.68 -14.05 -4.36
C VAL A 72 5.31 -13.01 -3.45
N SER A 73 4.55 -12.02 -3.02
CA SER A 73 5.03 -10.94 -2.16
C SER A 73 4.03 -10.67 -1.04
N GLU A 74 4.54 -10.35 0.14
CA GLU A 74 3.71 -9.97 1.28
C GLU A 74 3.62 -8.45 1.34
N VAL A 75 2.42 -7.95 1.70
CA VAL A 75 2.18 -6.53 1.97
C VAL A 75 2.06 -6.38 3.48
N TYR A 76 2.87 -5.53 4.08
CA TYR A 76 2.89 -5.34 5.53
C TYR A 76 2.03 -4.15 5.91
N ALA A 77 1.40 -4.22 7.08
CA ALA A 77 0.58 -3.13 7.59
C ALA A 77 1.48 -1.91 7.86
N PRO A 78 1.21 -0.77 7.22
CA PRO A 78 2.03 0.43 7.44
C PRO A 78 1.68 1.14 8.75
N VAL A 79 0.51 0.87 9.28
CA VAL A 79 0.04 1.41 10.56
C VAL A 79 -0.73 0.34 11.32
N SER A 80 -0.84 0.52 12.64
CA SER A 80 -1.62 -0.37 13.50
C SER A 80 -3.08 0.05 13.51
N GLY A 81 -3.98 -0.91 13.62
CA GLY A 81 -5.40 -0.63 13.73
C GLY A 81 -6.27 -1.82 13.32
N GLU A 82 -7.56 -1.54 13.16
CA GLU A 82 -8.55 -2.54 12.77
C GLU A 82 -8.86 -2.40 11.28
N ILE A 83 -8.88 -3.51 10.57
CA ILE A 83 -9.29 -3.54 9.17
C ILE A 83 -10.80 -3.42 9.11
N VAL A 84 -11.30 -2.31 8.56
CA VAL A 84 -12.73 -2.02 8.54
C VAL A 84 -13.36 -2.22 7.17
N GLU A 85 -12.54 -2.25 6.12
CA GLU A 85 -13.02 -2.48 4.75
C GLU A 85 -11.89 -3.02 3.88
N VAL A 86 -12.23 -3.85 2.89
CA VAL A 86 -11.28 -4.34 1.89
C VAL A 86 -11.82 -4.06 0.50
N ASN A 87 -10.94 -3.91 -0.48
CA ASN A 87 -11.35 -3.65 -1.86
C ASN A 87 -11.61 -4.98 -2.57
N GLU A 88 -12.86 -5.41 -2.56
CA GLU A 88 -13.25 -6.72 -3.10
C GLU A 88 -13.05 -6.84 -4.61
N GLU A 89 -12.98 -5.72 -5.32
CA GLU A 89 -12.69 -5.73 -6.76
C GLU A 89 -11.39 -6.48 -7.08
N LEU A 90 -10.43 -6.44 -6.16
CA LEU A 90 -9.13 -7.07 -6.37
C LEU A 90 -9.20 -8.60 -6.44
N GLU A 91 -10.26 -9.21 -5.91
CA GLU A 91 -10.45 -10.66 -6.01
C GLU A 91 -10.75 -11.07 -7.45
N ASP A 92 -11.54 -10.25 -8.15
CA ASP A 92 -11.93 -10.53 -9.53
C ASP A 92 -10.98 -9.93 -10.54
N SER A 93 -10.36 -8.80 -10.22
CA SER A 93 -9.54 -8.03 -11.15
C SER A 93 -8.24 -7.54 -10.49
N PRO A 94 -7.35 -8.46 -10.08
CA PRO A 94 -6.09 -8.05 -9.43
C PRO A 94 -5.22 -7.15 -10.31
N GLU A 95 -5.34 -7.26 -11.63
CA GLU A 95 -4.57 -6.49 -12.60
C GLU A 95 -4.83 -4.98 -12.55
N VAL A 96 -5.91 -4.54 -11.89
CA VAL A 96 -6.14 -3.09 -11.76
C VAL A 96 -5.04 -2.41 -10.94
N LEU A 97 -4.36 -3.15 -10.07
CA LEU A 97 -3.20 -2.63 -9.34
C LEU A 97 -2.03 -2.33 -10.28
N ASN A 98 -1.92 -3.05 -11.39
CA ASN A 98 -0.90 -2.77 -12.41
C ASN A 98 -1.29 -1.58 -13.27
N GLU A 99 -2.59 -1.36 -13.49
CA GLU A 99 -3.09 -0.28 -14.32
C GLU A 99 -2.97 1.07 -13.61
N ASP A 100 -3.38 1.13 -12.35
CA ASP A 100 -3.25 2.34 -11.54
C ASP A 100 -3.20 1.99 -10.06
N PRO A 101 -1.99 1.83 -9.50
CA PRO A 101 -1.84 1.40 -8.10
C PRO A 101 -2.29 2.46 -7.09
N TYR A 102 -2.41 3.73 -7.51
CA TYR A 102 -2.83 4.79 -6.61
C TYR A 102 -4.34 5.01 -6.58
N GLU A 103 -5.07 4.58 -7.62
CA GLU A 103 -6.53 4.61 -7.64
C GLU A 103 -7.15 3.41 -6.95
N HIS A 104 -6.40 2.30 -6.85
CA HIS A 104 -6.91 1.04 -6.30
C HIS A 104 -6.22 0.72 -4.98
N TRP A 105 -6.96 0.95 -3.89
CA TRP A 105 -6.48 0.62 -2.54
C TRP A 105 -6.77 -0.85 -2.23
N ILE A 106 -6.07 -1.40 -1.23
CA ILE A 106 -6.24 -2.80 -0.82
C ILE A 106 -7.15 -2.90 0.40
N ALA A 107 -6.87 -2.11 1.43
CA ALA A 107 -7.60 -2.17 2.69
C ALA A 107 -7.78 -0.80 3.30
N LYS A 108 -8.85 -0.64 4.08
CA LYS A 108 -9.08 0.54 4.90
C LYS A 108 -8.89 0.15 6.35
N ILE A 109 -8.09 0.91 7.08
CA ILE A 109 -7.76 0.66 8.47
C ILE A 109 -8.25 1.81 9.32
N LYS A 110 -8.85 1.47 10.47
CA LYS A 110 -9.16 2.43 11.53
C LYS A 110 -7.94 2.43 12.45
N PRO A 111 -7.09 3.46 12.38
CA PRO A 111 -5.79 3.40 13.07
C PRO A 111 -5.94 3.57 14.56
N SER A 112 -5.04 2.95 15.32
CA SER A 112 -5.01 3.03 16.78
C SER A 112 -3.89 3.94 17.31
N ASN A 113 -2.90 4.28 16.48
CA ASN A 113 -1.76 5.09 16.90
C ASN A 113 -1.19 5.89 15.73
N LEU A 114 -2.09 6.51 14.96
CA LEU A 114 -1.74 7.11 13.67
C LEU A 114 -0.67 8.19 13.77
N ASP A 115 -0.82 9.15 14.69
CA ASP A 115 0.08 10.29 14.77
C ASP A 115 1.53 9.88 15.01
N GLU A 116 1.75 8.90 15.87
CA GLU A 116 3.09 8.40 16.16
C GLU A 116 3.63 7.58 15.00
N GLU A 117 2.79 6.75 14.39
CA GLU A 117 3.24 5.87 13.31
C GLU A 117 3.49 6.62 12.01
N LEU A 118 2.77 7.71 11.75
CA LEU A 118 3.04 8.54 10.57
C LEU A 118 4.44 9.15 10.60
N LYS A 119 4.98 9.40 11.78
CA LYS A 119 6.34 9.95 11.92
C LYS A 119 7.41 9.00 11.41
N GLU A 120 7.11 7.72 11.33
CA GLU A 120 8.04 6.70 10.86
C GLU A 120 7.94 6.49 9.35
N LEU A 121 6.97 7.12 8.69
CA LEU A 121 6.74 6.96 7.26
C LEU A 121 7.39 8.11 6.48
N MET A 122 7.59 7.87 5.20
CA MET A 122 8.15 8.88 4.30
C MET A 122 7.03 9.64 3.61
N ASP A 123 7.22 10.94 3.37
CA ASP A 123 6.34 11.66 2.45
C ASP A 123 6.76 11.33 1.02
N ALA A 124 6.06 11.90 0.04
CA ALA A 124 6.32 11.59 -1.36
C ALA A 124 7.75 11.95 -1.78
N GLU A 125 8.26 13.10 -1.32
CA GLU A 125 9.61 13.54 -1.69
C GLU A 125 10.68 12.65 -1.08
N ALA A 126 10.52 12.26 0.18
CA ALA A 126 11.47 11.36 0.86
C ALA A 126 11.44 9.97 0.20
N TYR A 127 10.26 9.48 -0.16
CA TYR A 127 10.13 8.21 -0.84
C TYR A 127 10.78 8.24 -2.23
N ALA A 128 10.59 9.34 -2.96
CA ALA A 128 11.23 9.50 -4.26
C ALA A 128 12.75 9.44 -4.15
N LYS A 129 13.32 10.08 -3.12
CA LYS A 129 14.76 10.00 -2.87
C LYS A 129 15.20 8.59 -2.50
N TYR A 130 14.37 7.89 -1.74
CA TYR A 130 14.65 6.50 -1.39
C TYR A 130 14.72 5.64 -2.65
N LEU A 131 13.78 5.81 -3.59
CA LEU A 131 13.79 5.08 -4.85
C LEU A 131 15.03 5.38 -5.68
N GLU A 132 15.51 6.61 -5.68
CA GLU A 132 16.73 6.98 -6.39
C GLU A 132 17.96 6.23 -5.86
N SER A 133 17.92 5.81 -4.60
CA SER A 133 19.03 5.11 -3.96
C SER A 133 19.05 3.60 -4.21
N LEU A 134 18.00 3.05 -4.80
CA LEU A 134 17.86 1.61 -5.02
C LEU A 134 18.58 1.10 -6.27
#